data_d643d7be8f86cc40e4ad51eff10f3499
#
_entry.id   d643d7be8f86cc40e4ad51eff10f3499
#
_cell.length_a   1.000
_cell.length_b   1.000
_cell.length_c   1.000
_cell.angle_alpha   90.00
_cell.angle_beta   90.00
_cell.angle_gamma   90.00
#
_symmetry.space_group_name_H-M   'P 1'
#
loop_
_entity.id
_entity.type
_entity.pdbx_description
1 polymer ?
#
loop_
_entity_poly.entity_id
_entity_poly.type
_entity_poly.pdbx_seq_one_letter_code
_entity_poly.pdbx_strand_id
1 'polypeptide(L)'
;MYVDLIPRKARAVRTKEEWTAEFDSFMGRNFEQTLGRLIRDLRETTVVPPELEDKLTHALRRRNWLAHNFFRERAEDFMSARGRDGMIRELEEAQTMFQAADDLLNQTIKPIRGKYGFTDERLEKFHADYVSKIEHDL
;
A
#
# COMPACT_ATOMS: atom_id res chain seq x y z
N MET A 1 8.81 12.56 19.91
CA MET A 1 7.74 13.57 19.85
C MET A 1 6.63 13.01 18.98
N TYR A 2 5.61 12.39 19.56
CA TYR A 2 4.45 11.91 18.83
C TYR A 2 3.50 13.09 18.65
N VAL A 3 3.43 13.57 17.42
CA VAL A 3 2.55 14.70 17.06
C VAL A 3 1.10 14.28 17.28
N ASP A 4 0.29 15.16 17.84
CA ASP A 4 -1.15 15.04 18.13
C ASP A 4 -2.00 14.77 16.86
N LEU A 5 -1.80 13.64 16.20
CA LEU A 5 -2.65 13.18 15.08
C LEU A 5 -3.93 12.47 15.56
N ILE A 6 -4.03 12.19 16.87
CA ILE A 6 -5.17 11.51 17.46
C ILE A 6 -6.10 12.55 18.07
N PRO A 7 -7.42 12.51 17.80
CA PRO A 7 -8.38 13.44 18.38
C PRO A 7 -8.27 13.51 19.91
N ARG A 8 -8.49 14.71 20.49
CA ARG A 8 -8.34 14.99 21.94
C ARG A 8 -9.01 13.99 22.88
N LYS A 9 -10.00 13.22 22.43
CA LYS A 9 -10.66 12.14 23.19
C LYS A 9 -9.76 10.91 23.43
N ALA A 10 -8.63 10.79 22.76
CA ALA A 10 -7.70 9.67 22.87
C ALA A 10 -6.61 9.87 23.94
N ARG A 11 -6.65 10.94 24.71
CA ARG A 11 -5.65 11.27 25.76
C ARG A 11 -5.81 10.50 27.07
N ALA A 12 -6.71 9.53 27.17
CA ALA A 12 -6.74 8.62 28.30
C ALA A 12 -5.49 7.76 28.30
N VAL A 13 -4.88 7.56 29.48
CA VAL A 13 -3.71 6.66 29.64
C VAL A 13 -4.14 5.26 29.15
N ARG A 14 -3.52 4.80 28.06
CA ARG A 14 -3.82 3.53 27.42
C ARG A 14 -2.59 2.67 27.38
N THR A 15 -2.79 1.37 27.27
CA THR A 15 -1.71 0.45 27.01
C THR A 15 -1.15 0.70 25.61
N LYS A 16 0.10 0.27 25.37
CA LYS A 16 0.73 0.37 24.06
C LYS A 16 -0.09 -0.36 22.99
N GLU A 17 -0.67 -1.49 23.36
CA GLU A 17 -1.49 -2.33 22.50
C GLU A 17 -2.79 -1.63 22.08
N GLU A 18 -3.50 -1.02 23.04
CA GLU A 18 -4.70 -0.24 22.77
C GLU A 18 -4.43 0.97 21.88
N TRP A 19 -3.35 1.69 22.16
CA TRP A 19 -2.95 2.83 21.33
C TRP A 19 -2.61 2.40 19.90
N THR A 20 -1.86 1.31 19.73
CA THR A 20 -1.49 0.78 18.42
C THR A 20 -2.73 0.37 17.63
N ALA A 21 -3.66 -0.35 18.25
CA ALA A 21 -4.91 -0.78 17.61
C ALA A 21 -5.78 0.40 17.16
N GLU A 22 -5.86 1.47 17.95
CA GLU A 22 -6.61 2.67 17.58
C GLU A 22 -5.91 3.46 16.46
N PHE A 23 -4.59 3.59 16.52
CA PHE A 23 -3.81 4.24 15.48
C PHE A 23 -3.97 3.50 14.15
N ASP A 24 -3.84 2.18 14.14
CA ASP A 24 -4.01 1.35 12.95
C ASP A 24 -5.43 1.48 12.38
N SER A 25 -6.44 1.49 13.25
CA SER A 25 -7.84 1.68 12.85
C SER A 25 -8.09 3.09 12.28
N PHE A 26 -7.50 4.12 12.88
CA PHE A 26 -7.62 5.51 12.41
C PHE A 26 -6.94 5.66 11.04
N MET A 27 -5.72 5.17 10.89
CA MET A 27 -4.97 5.24 9.63
C MET A 27 -5.69 4.44 8.53
N GLY A 28 -6.17 3.25 8.85
CA GLY A 28 -6.92 2.41 7.91
C GLY A 28 -8.15 3.13 7.36
N ARG A 29 -8.99 3.71 8.22
CA ARG A 29 -10.18 4.46 7.80
C ARG A 29 -9.84 5.66 6.92
N ASN A 30 -8.82 6.42 7.27
CA ASN A 30 -8.41 7.58 6.47
C ASN A 30 -7.89 7.18 5.09
N PHE A 31 -7.10 6.12 5.01
CA PHE A 31 -6.62 5.59 3.73
C PHE A 31 -7.77 5.07 2.85
N GLU A 32 -8.71 4.32 3.44
CA GLU A 32 -9.89 3.82 2.71
C GLU A 32 -10.77 4.96 2.19
N GLN A 33 -10.99 6.00 2.99
CA GLN A 33 -11.75 7.19 2.56
C GLN A 33 -11.05 7.94 1.43
N THR A 34 -9.73 8.10 1.52
CA THR A 34 -8.93 8.75 0.49
C THR A 34 -8.95 7.93 -0.80
N LEU A 35 -8.77 6.62 -0.69
CA LEU A 35 -8.84 5.70 -1.82
C LEU A 35 -10.22 5.74 -2.49
N GLY A 36 -11.30 5.69 -1.71
CA GLY A 36 -12.67 5.77 -2.22
C GLY A 36 -12.94 7.06 -2.99
N ARG A 37 -12.38 8.20 -2.53
CA ARG A 37 -12.46 9.47 -3.25
C ARG A 37 -11.72 9.40 -4.59
N LEU A 38 -10.47 8.92 -4.58
CA LEU A 38 -9.65 8.80 -5.78
C LEU A 38 -10.31 7.87 -6.82
N ILE A 39 -10.89 6.76 -6.41
CA ILE A 39 -11.62 5.85 -7.30
C ILE A 39 -12.86 6.53 -7.89
N ARG A 40 -13.58 7.32 -7.11
CA ARG A 40 -14.73 8.09 -7.61
C ARG A 40 -14.31 9.09 -8.67
N ASP A 41 -13.26 9.88 -8.39
CA ASP A 41 -12.74 10.86 -9.34
C ASP A 41 -12.23 10.17 -10.61
N LEU A 42 -11.61 8.98 -10.47
CA LEU A 42 -11.16 8.18 -11.60
C LEU A 42 -12.33 7.70 -12.48
N ARG A 43 -13.47 7.33 -11.89
CA ARG A 43 -14.67 6.92 -12.63
C ARG A 43 -15.26 8.03 -13.52
N GLU A 44 -14.99 9.30 -13.21
CA GLU A 44 -15.37 10.43 -14.05
C GLU A 44 -14.52 10.56 -15.32
N THR A 45 -13.33 9.96 -15.33
CA THR A 45 -12.36 10.10 -16.40
C THR A 45 -12.15 8.84 -17.24
N THR A 46 -12.43 7.66 -16.69
CA THR A 46 -12.23 6.37 -17.36
C THR A 46 -13.18 5.30 -16.84
N VAL A 47 -13.24 4.18 -17.55
CA VAL A 47 -13.95 2.98 -17.11
C VAL A 47 -13.12 2.29 -16.03
N VAL A 48 -13.65 2.24 -14.81
CA VAL A 48 -13.02 1.61 -13.66
C VAL A 48 -13.63 0.22 -13.44
N PRO A 49 -12.82 -0.86 -13.44
CA PRO A 49 -13.32 -2.20 -13.11
C PRO A 49 -13.94 -2.22 -11.70
N PRO A 50 -15.07 -2.92 -11.50
CA PRO A 50 -15.74 -2.99 -10.20
C PRO A 50 -14.84 -3.50 -9.07
N GLU A 51 -13.95 -4.44 -9.39
CA GLU A 51 -13.03 -5.08 -8.44
C GLU A 51 -11.81 -4.22 -8.08
N LEU A 52 -11.54 -3.11 -8.76
CA LEU A 52 -10.33 -2.30 -8.51
C LEU A 52 -10.30 -1.74 -7.08
N GLU A 53 -11.41 -1.18 -6.63
CA GLU A 53 -11.51 -0.61 -5.28
C GLU A 53 -11.27 -1.67 -4.21
N ASP A 54 -11.88 -2.85 -4.35
CA ASP A 54 -11.72 -3.96 -3.42
C ASP A 54 -10.28 -4.47 -3.40
N LYS A 55 -9.66 -4.66 -4.56
CA LYS A 55 -8.25 -5.09 -4.66
C LYS A 55 -7.29 -4.09 -4.01
N LEU A 56 -7.46 -2.80 -4.29
CA LEU A 56 -6.64 -1.76 -3.70
C LEU A 56 -6.86 -1.65 -2.18
N THR A 57 -8.10 -1.77 -1.71
CA THR A 57 -8.42 -1.78 -0.28
C THR A 57 -7.78 -2.96 0.43
N HIS A 58 -7.85 -4.16 -0.14
CA HIS A 58 -7.20 -5.35 0.41
C HIS A 58 -5.67 -5.21 0.42
N ALA A 59 -5.08 -4.75 -0.66
CA ALA A 59 -3.65 -4.50 -0.75
C ALA A 59 -3.19 -3.48 0.31
N LEU A 60 -3.94 -2.41 0.49
CA LEU A 60 -3.65 -1.37 1.49
C LEU A 60 -3.71 -1.91 2.93
N ARG A 61 -4.75 -2.69 3.26
CA ARG A 61 -4.87 -3.33 4.57
C ARG A 61 -3.73 -4.31 4.82
N ARG A 62 -3.39 -5.13 3.83
CA ARG A 62 -2.28 -6.08 3.93
C ARG A 62 -0.94 -5.38 4.10
N ARG A 63 -0.68 -4.33 3.32
CA ARG A 63 0.53 -3.50 3.45
C ARG A 63 0.64 -2.90 4.86
N ASN A 64 -0.44 -2.34 5.39
CA ASN A 64 -0.43 -1.75 6.72
C ASN A 64 -0.17 -2.80 7.80
N TRP A 65 -0.79 -3.97 7.70
CA TRP A 65 -0.54 -5.08 8.61
C TRP A 65 0.93 -5.55 8.53
N LEU A 66 1.49 -5.71 7.35
CA LEU A 66 2.90 -6.07 7.17
C LEU A 66 3.84 -5.05 7.81
N ALA A 67 3.56 -3.76 7.63
CA ALA A 67 4.41 -2.69 8.14
C ALA A 67 4.37 -2.58 9.68
N HIS A 68 3.24 -2.83 10.30
CA HIS A 68 3.04 -2.54 11.72
C HIS A 68 2.93 -3.76 12.62
N ASN A 69 2.50 -4.90 12.10
CA ASN A 69 2.13 -6.06 12.91
C ASN A 69 2.92 -7.34 12.57
N PHE A 70 3.36 -7.52 11.34
CA PHE A 70 3.91 -8.78 10.85
C PHE A 70 4.99 -9.38 11.75
N PHE A 71 6.08 -8.66 11.99
CA PHE A 71 7.18 -9.17 12.80
C PHE A 71 6.82 -9.35 14.27
N ARG A 72 5.92 -8.54 14.80
CA ARG A 72 5.43 -8.67 16.17
C ARG A 72 4.61 -9.94 16.34
N GLU A 73 3.66 -10.17 15.42
CA GLU A 73 2.77 -11.33 15.48
C GLU A 73 3.46 -12.65 15.07
N ARG A 74 4.55 -12.57 14.32
CA ARG A 74 5.36 -13.71 13.87
C ARG A 74 6.67 -13.87 14.65
N ALA A 75 6.81 -13.25 15.81
CA ALA A 75 8.04 -13.25 16.57
C ALA A 75 8.49 -14.69 16.95
N GLU A 76 7.55 -15.56 17.34
CA GLU A 76 7.83 -16.96 17.66
C GLU A 76 8.23 -17.76 16.40
N ASP A 77 7.51 -17.56 15.31
CA ASP A 77 7.80 -18.20 14.02
C ASP A 77 9.19 -17.84 13.52
N PHE A 78 9.59 -16.58 13.70
CA PHE A 78 10.92 -16.11 13.32
C PHE A 78 12.05 -16.89 13.97
N MET A 79 11.86 -17.45 15.16
CA MET A 79 12.86 -18.19 15.91
C MET A 79 13.16 -19.60 15.35
N SER A 80 12.33 -20.14 14.48
CA SER A 80 12.50 -21.47 13.89
C SER A 80 12.66 -21.42 12.37
N ALA A 81 13.38 -22.40 11.79
CA ALA A 81 13.52 -22.52 10.34
C ALA A 81 12.14 -22.71 9.67
N ARG A 82 11.33 -23.61 10.21
CA ARG A 82 9.97 -23.87 9.70
C ARG A 82 9.08 -22.63 9.77
N GLY A 83 9.18 -21.87 10.86
CA GLY A 83 8.41 -20.63 11.02
C GLY A 83 8.85 -19.57 10.01
N ARG A 84 10.16 -19.38 9.78
CA ARG A 84 10.67 -18.48 8.75
C ARG A 84 10.22 -18.86 7.34
N ASP A 85 10.21 -20.15 7.01
CA ASP A 85 9.66 -20.63 5.73
C ASP A 85 8.17 -20.28 5.57
N GLY A 86 7.40 -20.37 6.64
CA GLY A 86 6.02 -19.92 6.69
C GLY A 86 5.89 -18.41 6.43
N MET A 87 6.72 -17.61 7.09
CA MET A 87 6.76 -16.15 6.92
C MET A 87 7.12 -15.74 5.49
N ILE A 88 8.08 -16.44 4.86
CA ILE A 88 8.46 -16.20 3.46
C ILE A 88 7.26 -16.44 2.54
N ARG A 89 6.55 -17.57 2.68
CA ARG A 89 5.34 -17.82 1.88
C ARG A 89 4.28 -16.76 2.07
N GLU A 90 4.08 -16.27 3.29
CA GLU A 90 3.13 -15.21 3.59
C GLU A 90 3.50 -13.88 2.92
N LEU A 91 4.78 -13.58 2.81
CA LEU A 91 5.30 -12.41 2.08
C LEU A 91 5.16 -12.57 0.56
N GLU A 92 5.41 -13.76 0.02
CA GLU A 92 5.22 -14.07 -1.40
C GLU A 92 3.75 -13.96 -1.82
N GLU A 93 2.83 -14.43 -0.97
CA GLU A 93 1.39 -14.25 -1.18
C GLU A 93 0.99 -12.78 -1.19
N ALA A 94 1.54 -11.99 -0.26
CA ALA A 94 1.31 -10.55 -0.22
C ALA A 94 1.88 -9.85 -1.47
N GLN A 95 3.06 -10.23 -1.93
CA GLN A 95 3.66 -9.72 -3.16
C GLN A 95 2.77 -10.00 -4.38
N THR A 96 2.25 -11.21 -4.49
CA THR A 96 1.32 -11.59 -5.57
C THR A 96 0.05 -10.74 -5.53
N MET A 97 -0.51 -10.51 -4.35
CA MET A 97 -1.67 -9.64 -4.16
C MET A 97 -1.39 -8.20 -4.59
N PHE A 98 -0.24 -7.65 -4.21
CA PHE A 98 0.15 -6.29 -4.58
C PHE A 98 0.35 -6.16 -6.08
N GLN A 99 1.01 -7.13 -6.70
CA GLN A 99 1.21 -7.14 -8.15
C GLN A 99 -0.12 -7.17 -8.90
N ALA A 100 -1.07 -8.00 -8.48
CA ALA A 100 -2.39 -8.07 -9.10
C ALA A 100 -3.18 -6.74 -8.98
N ALA A 101 -3.06 -6.04 -7.84
CA ALA A 101 -3.67 -4.73 -7.64
C ALA A 101 -3.00 -3.65 -8.51
N ASP A 102 -1.67 -3.67 -8.58
CA ASP A 102 -0.88 -2.74 -9.40
C ASP A 102 -1.17 -2.91 -10.89
N ASP A 103 -1.19 -4.16 -11.39
CA ASP A 103 -1.50 -4.47 -12.78
C ASP A 103 -2.89 -3.95 -13.19
N LEU A 104 -3.91 -4.18 -12.33
CA LEU A 104 -5.27 -3.71 -12.61
C LEU A 104 -5.35 -2.18 -12.58
N LEU A 105 -4.67 -1.53 -11.63
CA LEU A 105 -4.58 -0.07 -11.57
C LEU A 105 -3.91 0.48 -12.82
N ASN A 106 -2.77 -0.07 -13.21
CA ASN A 106 -2.03 0.35 -14.39
C ASN A 106 -2.85 0.19 -15.69
N GLN A 107 -3.57 -0.92 -15.84
CA GLN A 107 -4.49 -1.12 -16.97
C GLN A 107 -5.61 -0.07 -16.98
N THR A 108 -6.16 0.26 -15.81
CA THR A 108 -7.25 1.22 -15.67
C THR A 108 -6.80 2.66 -16.02
N ILE A 109 -5.60 3.06 -15.60
CA ILE A 109 -5.09 4.42 -15.84
C ILE A 109 -4.36 4.58 -17.17
N LYS A 110 -4.06 3.50 -17.88
CA LYS A 110 -3.35 3.53 -19.17
C LYS A 110 -3.99 4.45 -20.22
N PRO A 111 -5.32 4.44 -20.43
CA PRO A 111 -5.97 5.35 -21.36
C PRO A 111 -5.79 6.82 -20.99
N ILE A 112 -5.81 7.13 -19.69
CA ILE A 112 -5.62 8.50 -19.19
C ILE A 112 -4.19 8.95 -19.44
N ARG A 113 -3.21 8.11 -19.09
CA ARG A 113 -1.79 8.39 -19.32
C ARG A 113 -1.51 8.65 -20.79
N GLY A 114 -2.05 7.83 -21.68
CA GLY A 114 -1.93 8.02 -23.14
C GLY A 114 -2.49 9.35 -23.61
N LYS A 115 -3.62 9.78 -23.08
CA LYS A 115 -4.25 11.08 -23.41
C LYS A 115 -3.35 12.28 -23.04
N TYR A 116 -2.56 12.17 -22.00
CA TYR A 116 -1.60 13.21 -21.57
C TYR A 116 -0.17 12.97 -22.08
N GLY A 117 0.02 12.03 -23.02
CA GLY A 117 1.33 11.75 -23.61
C GLY A 117 2.30 10.98 -22.72
N PHE A 118 1.81 10.36 -21.64
CA PHE A 118 2.58 9.44 -20.79
C PHE A 118 2.48 8.02 -21.32
N THR A 119 3.08 7.76 -22.48
CA THR A 119 3.16 6.41 -23.08
C THR A 119 4.14 5.53 -22.31
N ASP A 120 3.98 4.21 -22.41
CA ASP A 120 4.88 3.25 -21.75
C ASP A 120 6.34 3.47 -22.20
N GLU A 121 6.58 3.71 -23.49
CA GLU A 121 7.91 4.01 -24.06
C GLU A 121 8.54 5.26 -23.43
N ARG A 122 7.75 6.30 -23.24
CA ARG A 122 8.23 7.55 -22.62
C ARG A 122 8.55 7.38 -21.15
N LEU A 123 7.76 6.57 -20.44
CA LEU A 123 8.00 6.25 -19.03
C LEU A 123 9.25 5.37 -18.87
N GLU A 124 9.44 4.38 -19.72
CA GLU A 124 10.65 3.54 -19.74
C GLU A 124 11.90 4.37 -20.01
N LYS A 125 11.85 5.27 -20.99
CA LYS A 125 12.96 6.20 -21.26
C LYS A 125 13.25 7.09 -20.06
N PHE A 126 12.22 7.69 -19.45
CA PHE A 126 12.39 8.53 -18.27
C PHE A 126 13.01 7.76 -17.11
N HIS A 127 12.56 6.52 -16.89
CA HIS A 127 13.10 5.64 -15.84
C HIS A 127 14.57 5.29 -16.12
N ALA A 128 14.93 4.94 -17.35
CA ALA A 128 16.30 4.65 -17.75
C ALA A 128 17.22 5.85 -17.55
N ASP A 129 16.78 7.05 -17.98
CA ASP A 129 17.52 8.29 -17.80
C ASP A 129 17.72 8.63 -16.31
N TYR A 130 16.71 8.35 -15.47
CA TYR A 130 16.77 8.59 -14.03
C TYR A 130 17.73 7.63 -13.32
N VAL A 131 17.67 6.34 -13.64
CA VAL A 131 18.60 5.32 -13.09
C VAL A 131 20.04 5.64 -13.49
N SER A 132 20.28 6.00 -14.75
CA SER A 132 21.61 6.38 -15.22
C SER A 132 22.19 7.58 -14.48
N LYS A 133 21.37 8.56 -14.12
CA LYS A 133 21.82 9.70 -13.31
C LYS A 133 22.24 9.28 -11.90
N ILE A 134 21.44 8.41 -11.25
CA ILE A 134 21.78 7.90 -9.90
C ILE A 134 23.08 7.12 -9.92
N GLU A 135 23.31 6.29 -10.94
CA GLU A 135 24.55 5.50 -11.08
C GLU A 135 25.79 6.37 -11.32
N HIS A 136 25.63 7.53 -11.97
CA HIS A 136 26.73 8.48 -12.17
C HIS A 136 27.05 9.33 -10.94
N ASP A 137 26.09 9.52 -10.03
CA ASP A 137 26.25 10.31 -8.81
C ASP A 137 26.75 9.47 -7.61
N LEU A 138 26.91 8.16 -7.78
CA LEU A 138 27.50 7.24 -6.79
C LEU A 138 28.95 6.95 -7.10
#